data_5a289f8decdee6d3a9049e0c68b56832
#
_entry.id   5a289f8decdee6d3a9049e0c68b56832
#
_cell.length_a   1.000
_cell.length_b   1.000
_cell.length_c   1.000
_cell.angle_alpha   90.00
_cell.angle_beta   90.00
_cell.angle_gamma   90.00
#
_symmetry.space_group_name_H-M   'P 1'
#
loop_
_entity.id
_entity.type
_entity.pdbx_description
1 polymer ?
#
loop_
_entity_poly.entity_id
_entity_poly.type
_entity_poly.pdbx_seq_one_letter_code
_entity_poly.pdbx_strand_id
1 'polypeptide(L)'
;MKKYESLDGLRAYAAIGIVMMHVLANIIVKPSSNYLTETIIPYFTNFTLLFMIISAFSVCCGYYERIKNGQIRPNDFYKKRYKRLLPFFGLMVIISVIMDHNYSALCEGFANLTLCFNLLPNPNISIVGVGWFIGTVFTFYMLFPFFTFLLDNKKRGFFVLFISLIFCYIAITYFSTSDFVVKKIDRVNIIYSAPFFICGGLIYLYKDKIYDFVSRNYYLTLTICILLTVVKFIFNKIDLFIIPDLIVFSFWLMYAIGSHDKILNNKFVSYISKISLEIYLCHMMFYRVIEKCHLENIIDNNNLLYISTFLATIIGAIVFSHIIKFIVFPRTIDKLLK
;
A
#
# COMPACT_ATOMS: atom_id res chain seq x y z
N MET A 1 8.11 -21.76 7.28
CA MET A 1 8.35 -20.58 6.43
C MET A 1 9.21 -19.59 7.21
N LYS A 2 10.31 -19.10 6.62
CA LYS A 2 11.15 -18.06 7.23
C LYS A 2 10.32 -16.80 7.40
N LYS A 3 10.29 -16.23 8.59
CA LYS A 3 9.56 -15.00 8.86
C LYS A 3 10.55 -13.83 8.70
N TYR A 4 10.25 -12.90 7.82
CA TYR A 4 11.04 -11.70 7.59
C TYR A 4 10.48 -10.57 8.45
N GLU A 5 10.94 -10.50 9.70
CA GLU A 5 10.33 -9.63 10.73
C GLU A 5 10.47 -8.14 10.41
N SER A 6 11.57 -7.73 9.80
CA SER A 6 11.79 -6.33 9.41
C SER A 6 10.85 -5.82 8.30
N LEU A 7 10.16 -6.72 7.57
CA LEU A 7 9.09 -6.31 6.65
C LEU A 7 7.90 -5.68 7.39
N ASP A 8 7.68 -6.07 8.63
CA ASP A 8 6.65 -5.47 9.47
C ASP A 8 6.95 -3.99 9.70
N GLY A 9 8.24 -3.62 9.82
CA GLY A 9 8.67 -2.23 9.92
C GLY A 9 8.29 -1.41 8.70
N LEU A 10 8.62 -1.89 7.52
CA LEU A 10 8.27 -1.17 6.29
C LEU A 10 6.76 -0.94 6.16
N ARG A 11 5.93 -1.95 6.49
CA ARG A 11 4.47 -1.80 6.47
C ARG A 11 3.97 -0.78 7.49
N ALA A 12 4.50 -0.82 8.71
CA ALA A 12 4.10 0.08 9.77
C ALA A 12 4.42 1.53 9.42
N TYR A 13 5.66 1.81 9.03
CA TYR A 13 6.09 3.15 8.64
C TYR A 13 5.37 3.65 7.39
N ALA A 14 5.13 2.79 6.40
CA ALA A 14 4.36 3.16 5.23
C ALA A 14 2.92 3.56 5.59
N ALA A 15 2.25 2.81 6.47
CA ALA A 15 0.91 3.16 6.93
C ALA A 15 0.87 4.50 7.65
N ILE A 16 1.80 4.72 8.60
CA ILE A 16 1.92 5.99 9.33
C ILE A 16 2.20 7.15 8.37
N GLY A 17 3.15 6.99 7.45
CA GLY A 17 3.49 8.03 6.47
C GLY A 17 2.32 8.40 5.57
N ILE A 18 1.52 7.44 5.12
CA ILE A 18 0.30 7.70 4.34
C ILE A 18 -0.70 8.53 5.15
N VAL A 19 -0.89 8.23 6.44
CA VAL A 19 -1.77 9.05 7.30
C VAL A 19 -1.24 10.47 7.44
N MET A 20 0.08 10.64 7.68
CA MET A 20 0.72 11.98 7.74
C MET A 20 0.45 12.79 6.48
N MET A 21 0.63 12.17 5.30
CA MET A 21 0.41 12.81 4.01
C MET A 21 -1.05 13.19 3.81
N HIS A 22 -1.99 12.31 4.12
CA HIS A 22 -3.41 12.61 3.94
C HIS A 22 -3.90 13.70 4.89
N VAL A 23 -3.44 13.73 6.14
CA VAL A 23 -3.74 14.83 7.04
C VAL A 23 -3.18 16.15 6.50
N LEU A 24 -1.91 16.16 6.05
CA LEU A 24 -1.31 17.35 5.45
C LEU A 24 -2.05 17.82 4.19
N ALA A 25 -2.46 16.89 3.35
CA ALA A 25 -3.17 17.22 2.10
C ALA A 25 -4.55 17.82 2.34
N ASN A 26 -5.25 17.43 3.41
CA ASN A 26 -6.64 17.78 3.64
C ASN A 26 -6.84 18.88 4.71
N ILE A 27 -5.90 19.10 5.65
CA ILE A 27 -6.03 20.10 6.69
C ILE A 27 -6.24 21.49 6.10
N ILE A 28 -7.20 22.25 6.63
CA ILE A 28 -7.62 23.58 6.13
C ILE A 28 -6.48 24.59 6.31
N VAL A 29 -5.96 24.68 7.53
CA VAL A 29 -4.85 25.59 7.86
C VAL A 29 -3.54 24.80 7.74
N LYS A 30 -2.75 25.14 6.72
CA LYS A 30 -1.49 24.45 6.44
C LYS A 30 -0.40 24.79 7.46
N PRO A 31 0.44 23.82 7.85
CA PRO A 31 1.65 24.11 8.65
C PRO A 31 2.62 25.01 7.88
N SER A 32 3.64 25.52 8.58
CA SER A 32 4.68 26.33 7.98
C SER A 32 5.33 25.65 6.78
N SER A 33 5.49 26.39 5.69
CA SER A 33 6.15 25.92 4.48
C SER A 33 7.63 25.66 4.76
N ASN A 34 8.06 24.43 4.54
CA ASN A 34 9.45 23.98 4.61
C ASN A 34 9.63 22.70 3.78
N TYR A 35 10.87 22.24 3.64
CA TYR A 35 11.19 21.06 2.82
C TYR A 35 10.46 19.78 3.30
N LEU A 36 10.22 19.64 4.61
CA LEU A 36 9.49 18.51 5.16
C LEU A 36 8.01 18.52 4.71
N THR A 37 7.34 19.67 4.82
CA THR A 37 5.91 19.82 4.52
C THR A 37 5.62 19.92 3.02
N GLU A 38 6.56 20.40 2.21
CA GLU A 38 6.36 20.56 0.77
C GLU A 38 6.90 19.41 -0.07
N THR A 39 7.87 18.66 0.44
CA THR A 39 8.52 17.60 -0.37
C THR A 39 8.44 16.23 0.30
N ILE A 40 8.88 16.09 1.55
CA ILE A 40 9.02 14.77 2.19
C ILE A 40 7.66 14.16 2.50
N ILE A 41 6.79 14.88 3.23
CA ILE A 41 5.48 14.35 3.63
C ILE A 41 4.58 14.08 2.40
N PRO A 42 4.46 15.00 1.41
CA PRO A 42 3.72 14.72 0.18
C PRO A 42 4.21 13.48 -0.58
N TYR A 43 5.53 13.22 -0.57
CA TYR A 43 6.09 12.03 -1.19
C TYR A 43 5.57 10.70 -0.58
N PHE A 44 5.15 10.69 0.67
CA PHE A 44 4.62 9.49 1.34
C PHE A 44 3.35 8.92 0.66
N THR A 45 2.73 9.69 -0.24
CA THR A 45 1.70 9.16 -1.15
C THR A 45 2.17 7.94 -1.94
N ASN A 46 3.48 7.86 -2.26
CA ASN A 46 4.09 6.76 -3.01
C ASN A 46 4.32 5.49 -2.16
N PHE A 47 4.09 5.54 -0.86
CA PHE A 47 4.15 4.36 -0.02
C PHE A 47 3.10 3.29 -0.36
N THR A 48 2.06 3.65 -1.11
CA THR A 48 1.17 2.67 -1.74
C THR A 48 1.92 1.76 -2.72
N LEU A 49 2.92 2.28 -3.45
CA LEU A 49 3.78 1.50 -4.35
C LEU A 49 4.76 0.60 -3.56
N LEU A 50 5.25 1.08 -2.40
CA LEU A 50 5.99 0.24 -1.45
C LEU A 50 5.12 -0.92 -0.93
N PHE A 51 3.86 -0.65 -0.57
CA PHE A 51 2.91 -1.72 -0.23
C PHE A 51 2.70 -2.70 -1.39
N MET A 52 2.71 -2.25 -2.64
CA MET A 52 2.56 -3.10 -3.82
C MET A 52 3.73 -4.09 -3.94
N ILE A 53 4.98 -3.63 -3.83
CA ILE A 53 6.18 -4.50 -3.85
C ILE A 53 6.14 -5.50 -2.69
N ILE A 54 5.85 -5.04 -1.47
CA ILE A 54 5.77 -5.89 -0.27
C ILE A 54 4.63 -6.91 -0.41
N SER A 55 3.50 -6.52 -1.01
CA SER A 55 2.36 -7.40 -1.23
C SER A 55 2.72 -8.55 -2.18
N ALA A 56 3.37 -8.24 -3.31
CA ALA A 56 3.83 -9.23 -4.27
C ALA A 56 4.83 -10.21 -3.64
N PHE A 57 5.86 -9.69 -2.96
CA PHE A 57 6.83 -10.52 -2.24
C PHE A 57 6.15 -11.44 -1.22
N SER A 58 5.25 -10.90 -0.41
CA SER A 58 4.56 -11.65 0.65
C SER A 58 3.63 -12.74 0.11
N VAL A 59 2.93 -12.46 -1.00
CA VAL A 59 2.08 -13.44 -1.66
C VAL A 59 2.92 -14.55 -2.29
N CYS A 60 4.06 -14.21 -2.90
CA CYS A 60 5.01 -15.19 -3.40
C CYS A 60 5.54 -16.09 -2.27
N CYS A 61 5.95 -15.50 -1.12
CA CYS A 61 6.37 -16.28 0.03
C CYS A 61 5.31 -17.30 0.51
N GLY A 62 4.04 -16.88 0.49
CA GLY A 62 2.94 -17.73 0.98
C GLY A 62 2.43 -18.76 -0.01
N TYR A 63 2.51 -18.49 -1.32
CA TYR A 63 1.71 -19.23 -2.29
C TYR A 63 2.44 -19.64 -3.57
N TYR A 64 3.57 -19.02 -3.93
CA TYR A 64 4.27 -19.31 -5.20
C TYR A 64 4.55 -20.80 -5.38
N GLU A 65 5.33 -21.42 -4.48
CA GLU A 65 5.66 -22.85 -4.57
C GLU A 65 4.42 -23.73 -4.43
N ARG A 66 3.45 -23.32 -3.62
CA ARG A 66 2.24 -24.12 -3.39
C ARG A 66 1.32 -24.15 -4.61
N ILE A 67 1.22 -23.05 -5.37
CA ILE A 67 0.47 -23.01 -6.63
C ILE A 67 1.25 -23.76 -7.71
N LYS A 68 2.55 -23.51 -7.84
CA LYS A 68 3.42 -24.15 -8.82
C LYS A 68 3.40 -25.66 -8.71
N ASN A 69 3.41 -26.19 -7.48
CA ASN A 69 3.42 -27.62 -7.19
C ASN A 69 2.00 -28.22 -7.04
N GLY A 70 0.95 -27.49 -7.37
CA GLY A 70 -0.43 -27.97 -7.26
C GLY A 70 -0.93 -28.24 -5.83
N GLN A 71 -0.20 -27.77 -4.81
CA GLN A 71 -0.52 -28.01 -3.39
C GLN A 71 -1.69 -27.14 -2.88
N ILE A 72 -2.12 -26.15 -3.64
CA ILE A 72 -3.28 -25.32 -3.35
C ILE A 72 -4.05 -25.07 -4.63
N ARG A 73 -5.37 -25.25 -4.57
CA ARG A 73 -6.25 -24.93 -5.70
C ARG A 73 -6.45 -23.40 -5.81
N PRO A 74 -6.63 -22.85 -7.02
CA PRO A 74 -6.92 -21.42 -7.21
C PRO A 74 -8.08 -20.92 -6.34
N ASN A 75 -9.16 -21.68 -6.22
CA ASN A 75 -10.31 -21.32 -5.39
C ASN A 75 -9.94 -21.15 -3.91
N ASP A 76 -9.09 -22.01 -3.36
CA ASP A 76 -8.65 -21.92 -1.96
C ASP A 76 -7.73 -20.71 -1.74
N PHE A 77 -6.93 -20.36 -2.75
CA PHE A 77 -6.13 -19.14 -2.76
C PHE A 77 -7.05 -17.90 -2.74
N TYR A 78 -8.04 -17.81 -3.63
CA TYR A 78 -8.96 -16.68 -3.69
C TYR A 78 -9.79 -16.55 -2.41
N LYS A 79 -10.35 -17.63 -1.89
CA LYS A 79 -11.07 -17.62 -0.60
C LYS A 79 -10.23 -17.01 0.53
N LYS A 80 -8.92 -17.34 0.60
CA LYS A 80 -8.02 -16.76 1.60
C LYS A 80 -7.75 -15.28 1.38
N ARG A 81 -7.71 -14.81 0.11
CA ARG A 81 -7.54 -13.39 -0.19
C ARG A 81 -8.80 -12.60 0.15
N TYR A 82 -9.97 -13.09 -0.23
CA TYR A 82 -11.26 -12.49 0.16
C TYR A 82 -11.40 -12.41 1.69
N LYS A 83 -11.20 -13.52 2.40
CA LYS A 83 -11.25 -13.55 3.88
C LYS A 83 -10.30 -12.55 4.54
N ARG A 84 -9.21 -12.20 3.91
CA ARG A 84 -8.24 -11.23 4.44
C ARG A 84 -8.65 -9.78 4.20
N LEU A 85 -9.21 -9.47 3.04
CA LEU A 85 -9.45 -8.09 2.62
C LEU A 85 -10.89 -7.64 2.87
N LEU A 86 -11.86 -8.48 2.50
CA LEU A 86 -13.26 -8.11 2.45
C LEU A 86 -13.87 -7.76 3.82
N PRO A 87 -13.57 -8.43 4.95
CA PRO A 87 -14.29 -8.15 6.18
C PRO A 87 -14.17 -6.70 6.65
N PHE A 88 -12.94 -6.18 6.75
CA PHE A 88 -12.74 -4.81 7.20
C PHE A 88 -13.08 -3.80 6.10
N PHE A 89 -12.70 -4.08 4.86
CA PHE A 89 -13.04 -3.21 3.74
C PHE A 89 -14.56 -3.13 3.53
N GLY A 90 -15.26 -4.26 3.62
CA GLY A 90 -16.72 -4.30 3.55
C GLY A 90 -17.41 -3.52 4.66
N LEU A 91 -16.87 -3.58 5.89
CA LEU A 91 -17.35 -2.72 6.98
C LEU A 91 -17.21 -1.24 6.62
N MET A 92 -16.04 -0.82 6.09
CA MET A 92 -15.81 0.56 5.67
C MET A 92 -16.74 0.98 4.54
N VAL A 93 -16.99 0.09 3.56
CA VAL A 93 -17.95 0.32 2.47
C VAL A 93 -19.35 0.54 3.03
N ILE A 94 -19.82 -0.33 3.94
CA ILE A 94 -21.15 -0.19 4.54
C ILE A 94 -21.27 1.15 5.30
N ILE A 95 -20.27 1.51 6.09
CA ILE A 95 -20.26 2.80 6.81
C ILE A 95 -20.34 3.96 5.82
N SER A 96 -19.56 3.93 4.73
CA SER A 96 -19.56 4.99 3.72
C SER A 96 -20.89 5.09 2.98
N VAL A 97 -21.50 3.96 2.60
CA VAL A 97 -22.84 3.93 1.99
C VAL A 97 -23.90 4.55 2.91
N ILE A 98 -23.85 4.21 4.22
CA ILE A 98 -24.76 4.78 5.23
C ILE A 98 -24.53 6.30 5.38
N MET A 99 -23.31 6.78 5.28
CA MET A 99 -23.00 8.21 5.41
C MET A 99 -23.43 9.03 4.20
N ASP A 100 -23.28 8.49 3.00
CA ASP A 100 -23.56 9.23 1.75
C ASP A 100 -25.04 9.19 1.31
N HIS A 101 -25.84 8.21 1.79
CA HIS A 101 -27.31 8.10 1.66
C HIS A 101 -27.87 8.37 0.25
N ASN A 102 -27.20 7.93 -0.83
CA ASN A 102 -27.68 8.11 -2.19
C ASN A 102 -27.56 6.83 -3.02
N TYR A 103 -28.28 6.76 -4.15
CA TYR A 103 -28.31 5.58 -5.03
C TYR A 103 -26.93 5.28 -5.66
N SER A 104 -26.16 6.31 -6.01
CA SER A 104 -24.80 6.14 -6.55
C SER A 104 -23.89 5.46 -5.54
N ALA A 105 -23.94 5.89 -4.26
CA ALA A 105 -23.19 5.28 -3.17
C ALA A 105 -23.52 3.79 -2.98
N LEU A 106 -24.81 3.41 -3.17
CA LEU A 106 -25.20 2.00 -3.09
C LEU A 106 -24.60 1.18 -4.23
N CYS A 107 -24.65 1.70 -5.47
CA CYS A 107 -24.06 1.04 -6.64
C CYS A 107 -22.53 0.92 -6.51
N GLU A 108 -21.87 2.00 -6.09
CA GLU A 108 -20.44 2.02 -5.85
C GLU A 108 -20.06 1.05 -4.71
N GLY A 109 -20.84 1.04 -3.64
CA GLY A 109 -20.68 0.13 -2.52
C GLY A 109 -20.75 -1.33 -2.96
N PHE A 110 -21.74 -1.69 -3.76
CA PHE A 110 -21.86 -3.03 -4.33
C PHE A 110 -20.63 -3.39 -5.18
N ALA A 111 -20.20 -2.49 -6.10
CA ALA A 111 -19.01 -2.70 -6.89
C ALA A 111 -17.76 -2.90 -6.01
N ASN A 112 -17.60 -2.10 -4.96
CA ASN A 112 -16.46 -2.21 -4.02
C ASN A 112 -16.45 -3.55 -3.27
N LEU A 113 -17.60 -4.08 -2.87
CA LEU A 113 -17.69 -5.40 -2.20
C LEU A 113 -17.22 -6.56 -3.08
N THR A 114 -17.25 -6.42 -4.40
CA THR A 114 -16.67 -7.43 -5.32
C THR A 114 -15.13 -7.49 -5.24
N LEU A 115 -14.46 -6.44 -4.76
CA LEU A 115 -13.02 -6.18 -4.84
C LEU A 115 -12.48 -6.06 -6.28
N CYS A 116 -13.34 -6.20 -7.29
CA CYS A 116 -12.99 -6.15 -8.72
C CYS A 116 -13.28 -4.77 -9.35
N PHE A 117 -13.69 -3.80 -8.57
CA PHE A 117 -14.11 -2.48 -9.03
C PHE A 117 -13.03 -1.71 -9.81
N ASN A 118 -11.74 -2.04 -9.59
CA ASN A 118 -10.63 -1.42 -10.33
C ASN A 118 -10.54 -1.88 -11.80
N LEU A 119 -11.31 -2.90 -12.19
CA LEU A 119 -11.47 -3.33 -13.59
C LEU A 119 -12.54 -2.52 -14.33
N LEU A 120 -13.35 -1.75 -13.62
CA LEU A 120 -14.36 -0.90 -14.22
C LEU A 120 -13.71 0.37 -14.79
N PRO A 121 -14.20 0.90 -15.92
CA PRO A 121 -13.59 2.05 -16.60
C PRO A 121 -13.81 3.40 -15.88
N ASN A 122 -14.51 3.41 -14.75
CA ASN A 122 -14.80 4.62 -14.00
C ASN A 122 -13.71 4.86 -12.93
N PRO A 123 -13.00 5.99 -12.96
CA PRO A 123 -11.93 6.29 -12.02
C PRO A 123 -12.40 6.64 -10.59
N ASN A 124 -13.69 6.89 -10.38
CA ASN A 124 -14.24 7.35 -9.10
C ASN A 124 -15.04 6.28 -8.35
N ILE A 125 -14.78 5.00 -8.59
CA ILE A 125 -15.59 3.89 -8.08
C ILE A 125 -15.34 3.55 -6.62
N SER A 126 -14.38 4.15 -5.94
CA SER A 126 -14.13 3.81 -4.55
C SER A 126 -14.89 4.74 -3.62
N ILE A 127 -16.04 4.28 -3.12
CA ILE A 127 -16.80 4.97 -2.08
C ILE A 127 -15.98 5.20 -0.81
N VAL A 128 -15.08 4.26 -0.49
CA VAL A 128 -14.00 4.47 0.49
C VAL A 128 -12.84 5.11 -0.26
N GLY A 129 -12.66 6.42 -0.18
CA GLY A 129 -11.74 7.18 -1.04
C GLY A 129 -10.33 6.59 -1.18
N VAL A 130 -9.76 6.03 -0.11
CA VAL A 130 -8.46 5.33 -0.13
C VAL A 130 -8.57 3.87 -0.58
N GLY A 131 -9.77 3.35 -0.75
CA GLY A 131 -10.04 1.95 -1.09
C GLY A 131 -9.54 1.51 -2.47
N TRP A 132 -9.26 2.45 -3.38
CA TRP A 132 -8.73 2.17 -4.72
C TRP A 132 -7.54 1.19 -4.69
N PHE A 133 -6.67 1.31 -3.68
CA PHE A 133 -5.49 0.45 -3.53
C PHE A 133 -5.88 -1.03 -3.33
N ILE A 134 -6.97 -1.29 -2.60
CA ILE A 134 -7.47 -2.66 -2.38
C ILE A 134 -7.91 -3.28 -3.70
N GLY A 135 -8.63 -2.53 -4.54
CA GLY A 135 -9.01 -2.97 -5.89
C GLY A 135 -7.80 -3.27 -6.76
N THR A 136 -6.79 -2.39 -6.76
CA THR A 136 -5.55 -2.59 -7.52
C THR A 136 -4.81 -3.86 -7.05
N VAL A 137 -4.60 -4.01 -5.74
CA VAL A 137 -3.94 -5.20 -5.17
C VAL A 137 -4.74 -6.47 -5.46
N PHE A 138 -6.07 -6.41 -5.36
CA PHE A 138 -6.90 -7.57 -5.61
C PHE A 138 -6.89 -8.00 -7.08
N THR A 139 -6.82 -7.05 -8.01
CA THR A 139 -6.62 -7.35 -9.44
C THR A 139 -5.32 -8.13 -9.67
N PHE A 140 -4.21 -7.75 -9.03
CA PHE A 140 -2.98 -8.54 -9.08
C PHE A 140 -3.13 -9.92 -8.43
N TYR A 141 -3.93 -10.05 -7.36
CA TYR A 141 -4.21 -11.36 -6.78
C TYR A 141 -5.04 -12.25 -7.72
N MET A 142 -5.97 -11.68 -8.50
CA MET A 142 -6.68 -12.45 -9.52
C MET A 142 -5.73 -13.00 -10.59
N LEU A 143 -4.73 -12.23 -10.97
CA LEU A 143 -3.73 -12.64 -11.95
C LEU A 143 -2.61 -13.51 -11.35
N PHE A 144 -2.54 -13.65 -10.02
CA PHE A 144 -1.41 -14.29 -9.34
C PHE A 144 -1.14 -15.75 -9.74
N PRO A 145 -2.13 -16.63 -9.97
CA PRO A 145 -1.84 -17.98 -10.47
C PRO A 145 -1.09 -17.96 -11.81
N PHE A 146 -1.45 -17.07 -12.74
CA PHE A 146 -0.72 -16.87 -14.00
C PHE A 146 0.66 -16.23 -13.78
N PHE A 147 0.75 -15.34 -12.82
CA PHE A 147 2.01 -14.70 -12.44
C PHE A 147 3.06 -15.71 -11.96
N THR A 148 2.67 -16.81 -11.34
CA THR A 148 3.60 -17.89 -10.96
C THR A 148 4.28 -18.52 -12.18
N PHE A 149 3.58 -18.68 -13.30
CA PHE A 149 4.17 -19.15 -14.57
C PHE A 149 5.10 -18.12 -15.20
N LEU A 150 4.76 -16.83 -15.12
CA LEU A 150 5.62 -15.76 -15.61
C LEU A 150 6.97 -15.76 -14.89
N LEU A 151 6.99 -15.99 -13.60
CA LEU A 151 8.18 -15.99 -12.77
C LEU A 151 8.95 -17.32 -12.76
N ASP A 152 8.40 -18.40 -13.29
CA ASP A 152 9.03 -19.70 -13.30
C ASP A 152 10.39 -19.69 -14.03
N ASN A 153 10.54 -18.85 -15.04
CA ASN A 153 11.82 -18.56 -15.70
C ASN A 153 12.30 -17.15 -15.33
N LYS A 154 13.48 -17.05 -14.71
CA LYS A 154 14.07 -15.77 -14.28
C LYS A 154 14.26 -14.78 -15.43
N LYS A 155 14.73 -15.25 -16.61
CA LYS A 155 14.90 -14.40 -17.80
C LYS A 155 13.57 -13.84 -18.26
N ARG A 156 12.51 -14.67 -18.27
CA ARG A 156 11.15 -14.24 -18.59
C ARG A 156 10.64 -13.23 -17.58
N GLY A 157 10.89 -13.42 -16.28
CA GLY A 157 10.51 -12.45 -15.24
C GLY A 157 11.14 -11.07 -15.46
N PHE A 158 12.44 -10.99 -15.78
CA PHE A 158 13.08 -9.72 -16.13
C PHE A 158 12.57 -9.12 -17.43
N PHE A 159 12.29 -9.95 -18.43
CA PHE A 159 11.69 -9.50 -19.68
C PHE A 159 10.31 -8.87 -19.44
N VAL A 160 9.47 -9.51 -18.62
CA VAL A 160 8.15 -8.98 -18.27
C VAL A 160 8.26 -7.67 -17.47
N LEU A 161 9.26 -7.55 -16.56
CA LEU A 161 9.53 -6.27 -15.88
C LEU A 161 9.89 -5.18 -16.89
N PHE A 162 10.80 -5.45 -17.83
CA PHE A 162 11.20 -4.51 -18.85
C PHE A 162 10.03 -4.07 -19.74
N ILE A 163 9.22 -5.02 -20.21
CA ILE A 163 8.00 -4.72 -20.99
C ILE A 163 7.00 -3.92 -20.18
N SER A 164 6.81 -4.24 -18.88
CA SER A 164 5.89 -3.48 -18.03
C SER A 164 6.33 -2.03 -17.82
N LEU A 165 7.64 -1.76 -17.75
CA LEU A 165 8.18 -0.41 -17.68
C LEU A 165 7.94 0.36 -18.98
N ILE A 166 8.16 -0.26 -20.13
CA ILE A 166 7.87 0.35 -21.44
C ILE A 166 6.38 0.64 -21.57
N PHE A 167 5.52 -0.32 -21.23
CA PHE A 167 4.07 -0.14 -21.28
C PHE A 167 3.61 0.99 -20.36
N CYS A 168 4.16 1.06 -19.16
CA CYS A 168 3.86 2.12 -18.21
C CYS A 168 4.29 3.48 -18.75
N TYR A 169 5.49 3.58 -19.33
CA TYR A 169 6.00 4.81 -19.97
C TYR A 169 5.10 5.26 -21.12
N ILE A 170 4.77 4.36 -22.05
CA ILE A 170 3.88 4.65 -23.18
C ILE A 170 2.50 5.09 -22.67
N ALA A 171 1.94 4.39 -21.69
CA ALA A 171 0.63 4.70 -21.16
C ALA A 171 0.56 6.11 -20.54
N ILE A 172 1.58 6.50 -19.78
CA ILE A 172 1.64 7.83 -19.16
C ILE A 172 1.93 8.93 -20.20
N THR A 173 2.84 8.69 -21.12
CA THR A 173 3.30 9.73 -22.06
C THR A 173 2.28 10.00 -23.17
N TYR A 174 1.66 8.93 -23.71
CA TYR A 174 0.80 9.06 -24.89
C TYR A 174 -0.68 8.94 -24.61
N PHE A 175 -1.10 8.13 -23.64
CA PHE A 175 -2.52 7.88 -23.36
C PHE A 175 -3.07 8.66 -22.17
N SER A 176 -2.23 9.43 -21.49
CA SER A 176 -2.62 10.31 -20.37
C SER A 176 -2.72 11.78 -20.79
N THR A 177 -2.84 12.06 -22.08
CA THR A 177 -2.95 13.42 -22.63
C THR A 177 -4.40 13.89 -22.68
N SER A 178 -4.61 15.22 -22.79
CA SER A 178 -5.93 15.85 -22.89
C SER A 178 -6.74 15.41 -24.11
N ASP A 179 -6.11 14.90 -25.14
CA ASP A 179 -6.74 14.48 -26.39
C ASP A 179 -7.50 13.15 -26.27
N PHE A 180 -7.10 12.34 -25.31
CA PHE A 180 -7.84 11.16 -24.91
C PHE A 180 -8.58 11.50 -23.60
N VAL A 181 -9.89 11.41 -23.61
CA VAL A 181 -10.80 11.68 -22.47
C VAL A 181 -10.49 10.78 -21.25
N VAL A 182 -9.37 10.12 -21.26
CA VAL A 182 -8.89 9.24 -20.17
C VAL A 182 -8.17 10.07 -19.13
N LYS A 183 -8.59 9.95 -17.88
CA LYS A 183 -7.92 10.52 -16.73
C LYS A 183 -6.44 10.13 -16.72
N LYS A 184 -5.58 11.05 -16.30
CA LYS A 184 -4.13 10.80 -16.14
C LYS A 184 -3.88 9.43 -15.51
N ILE A 185 -3.09 8.61 -16.20
CA ILE A 185 -2.68 7.29 -15.68
C ILE A 185 -1.71 7.53 -14.53
N ASP A 186 -2.12 7.17 -13.35
CA ASP A 186 -1.35 7.31 -12.12
C ASP A 186 -1.31 5.97 -11.34
N ARG A 187 -0.84 6.01 -10.12
CA ARG A 187 -0.70 4.84 -9.23
C ARG A 187 -1.97 4.02 -9.00
N VAL A 188 -3.15 4.57 -9.27
CA VAL A 188 -4.43 3.86 -9.18
C VAL A 188 -4.55 2.84 -10.30
N ASN A 189 -3.93 3.10 -11.45
CA ASN A 189 -4.00 2.23 -12.59
C ASN A 189 -3.07 1.00 -12.44
N ILE A 190 -3.59 -0.16 -12.88
CA ILE A 190 -2.85 -1.43 -12.82
C ILE A 190 -1.54 -1.37 -13.65
N ILE A 191 -1.54 -0.68 -14.79
CA ILE A 191 -0.36 -0.56 -15.66
C ILE A 191 0.76 0.19 -14.93
N TYR A 192 0.40 1.26 -14.21
CA TYR A 192 1.37 2.02 -13.40
C TYR A 192 1.96 1.19 -12.26
N SER A 193 1.12 0.37 -11.60
CA SER A 193 1.51 -0.44 -10.44
C SER A 193 2.19 -1.77 -10.80
N ALA A 194 2.07 -2.23 -12.07
CA ALA A 194 2.59 -3.52 -12.51
C ALA A 194 4.10 -3.69 -12.31
N PRO A 195 4.98 -2.73 -12.68
CA PRO A 195 6.42 -2.86 -12.46
C PRO A 195 6.78 -3.14 -10.99
N PHE A 196 6.07 -2.51 -10.04
CA PHE A 196 6.30 -2.69 -8.61
C PHE A 196 5.88 -4.10 -8.15
N PHE A 197 4.75 -4.61 -8.62
CA PHE A 197 4.30 -5.96 -8.30
C PHE A 197 5.25 -7.01 -8.89
N ILE A 198 5.66 -6.86 -10.15
CA ILE A 198 6.58 -7.78 -10.81
C ILE A 198 7.95 -7.77 -10.11
N CYS A 199 8.45 -6.60 -9.73
CA CYS A 199 9.71 -6.46 -9.01
C CYS A 199 9.67 -7.18 -7.65
N GLY A 200 8.57 -7.06 -6.88
CA GLY A 200 8.39 -7.81 -5.64
C GLY A 200 8.44 -9.33 -5.84
N GLY A 201 7.87 -9.82 -6.93
CA GLY A 201 7.97 -11.24 -7.32
C GLY A 201 9.39 -11.66 -7.72
N LEU A 202 10.12 -10.80 -8.45
CA LEU A 202 11.52 -11.07 -8.78
C LEU A 202 12.41 -11.11 -7.53
N ILE A 203 12.24 -10.16 -6.61
CA ILE A 203 12.95 -10.16 -5.33
C ILE A 203 12.70 -11.47 -4.56
N TYR A 204 11.47 -12.00 -4.60
CA TYR A 204 11.15 -13.31 -4.01
C TYR A 204 12.01 -14.44 -4.61
N LEU A 205 12.22 -14.47 -5.92
CA LEU A 205 13.03 -15.53 -6.56
C LEU A 205 14.49 -15.53 -6.11
N TYR A 206 14.99 -14.40 -5.63
CA TYR A 206 16.37 -14.22 -5.14
C TYR A 206 16.45 -14.08 -3.61
N LYS A 207 15.35 -14.27 -2.89
CA LYS A 207 15.24 -13.98 -1.45
C LYS A 207 16.34 -14.60 -0.59
N ASP A 208 16.77 -15.83 -0.88
CA ASP A 208 17.78 -16.51 -0.08
C ASP A 208 19.17 -15.90 -0.31
N LYS A 209 19.53 -15.60 -1.57
CA LYS A 209 20.77 -14.89 -1.90
C LYS A 209 20.80 -13.48 -1.32
N ILE A 210 19.66 -12.78 -1.40
CA ILE A 210 19.51 -11.43 -0.84
C ILE A 210 19.66 -11.48 0.68
N TYR A 211 19.02 -12.45 1.34
CA TYR A 211 19.13 -12.63 2.77
C TYR A 211 20.60 -12.84 3.19
N ASP A 212 21.30 -13.77 2.53
CA ASP A 212 22.69 -14.08 2.84
C ASP A 212 23.61 -12.88 2.61
N PHE A 213 23.39 -12.13 1.53
CA PHE A 213 24.17 -10.93 1.22
C PHE A 213 23.93 -9.82 2.26
N VAL A 214 22.67 -9.50 2.53
CA VAL A 214 22.29 -8.41 3.45
C VAL A 214 22.71 -8.73 4.88
N SER A 215 22.52 -9.98 5.34
CA SER A 215 22.93 -10.36 6.70
C SER A 215 24.45 -10.26 6.93
N ARG A 216 25.26 -10.49 5.88
CA ARG A 216 26.71 -10.32 5.95
C ARG A 216 27.16 -8.87 5.78
N ASN A 217 26.41 -8.08 5.01
CA ASN A 217 26.78 -6.72 4.61
C ASN A 217 25.72 -5.70 5.08
N TYR A 218 25.29 -5.84 6.32
CA TYR A 218 24.19 -5.07 6.90
C TYR A 218 24.37 -3.55 6.75
N TYR A 219 25.51 -3.02 7.26
CA TYR A 219 25.80 -1.58 7.22
C TYR A 219 25.93 -1.05 5.79
N LEU A 220 26.58 -1.80 4.89
CA LEU A 220 26.70 -1.43 3.48
C LEU A 220 25.32 -1.30 2.83
N THR A 221 24.45 -2.29 3.05
CA THR A 221 23.11 -2.29 2.47
C THR A 221 22.27 -1.14 3.02
N LEU A 222 22.34 -0.87 4.32
CA LEU A 222 21.67 0.27 4.93
C LEU A 222 22.15 1.60 4.34
N THR A 223 23.48 1.77 4.22
CA THR A 223 24.07 2.96 3.61
C THR A 223 23.59 3.17 2.18
N ILE A 224 23.53 2.10 1.38
CA ILE A 224 22.99 2.17 0.01
C ILE A 224 21.52 2.60 0.02
N CYS A 225 20.67 2.04 0.89
CA CYS A 225 19.27 2.44 1.01
C CYS A 225 19.12 3.93 1.34
N ILE A 226 19.91 4.42 2.30
CA ILE A 226 19.90 5.84 2.70
C ILE A 226 20.38 6.72 1.54
N LEU A 227 21.50 6.38 0.90
CA LEU A 227 22.03 7.14 -0.23
C LEU A 227 21.04 7.22 -1.39
N LEU A 228 20.43 6.11 -1.78
CA LEU A 228 19.42 6.08 -2.84
C LEU A 228 18.22 6.96 -2.49
N THR A 229 17.79 6.94 -1.23
CA THR A 229 16.70 7.79 -0.76
C THR A 229 17.08 9.26 -0.79
N VAL A 230 18.27 9.62 -0.32
CA VAL A 230 18.78 11.01 -0.35
C VAL A 230 18.92 11.51 -1.79
N VAL A 231 19.52 10.71 -2.67
CA VAL A 231 19.64 11.03 -4.11
C VAL A 231 18.28 11.27 -4.74
N LYS A 232 17.29 10.41 -4.44
CA LYS A 232 15.92 10.60 -4.92
C LYS A 232 15.34 11.95 -4.48
N PHE A 233 15.57 12.38 -3.25
CA PHE A 233 15.07 13.67 -2.75
C PHE A 233 15.86 14.87 -3.29
N ILE A 234 17.17 14.76 -3.52
CA ILE A 234 17.96 15.83 -4.14
C ILE A 234 17.50 16.06 -5.59
N PHE A 235 17.27 14.97 -6.33
CA PHE A 235 16.88 15.02 -7.74
C PHE A 235 15.36 14.90 -7.95
N ASN A 236 14.54 15.24 -6.97
CA ASN A 236 13.08 15.10 -7.05
C ASN A 236 12.42 15.96 -8.15
N LYS A 237 13.09 17.01 -8.62
CA LYS A 237 12.64 17.88 -9.72
C LYS A 237 12.87 17.27 -11.10
N ILE A 238 13.73 16.26 -11.23
CA ILE A 238 13.98 15.56 -12.48
C ILE A 238 12.91 14.47 -12.62
N ASP A 239 12.08 14.58 -13.65
CA ASP A 239 11.09 13.57 -13.96
C ASP A 239 11.75 12.35 -14.60
N LEU A 240 12.26 11.46 -13.73
CA LEU A 240 12.82 10.16 -14.13
C LEU A 240 11.74 9.07 -14.10
N PHE A 241 10.49 9.46 -14.24
CA PHE A 241 9.39 8.54 -14.25
C PHE A 241 9.29 7.75 -12.93
N ILE A 242 8.82 6.50 -12.93
CA ILE A 242 8.68 5.66 -11.74
C ILE A 242 9.97 4.93 -11.31
N ILE A 243 11.03 5.03 -12.11
CA ILE A 243 12.27 4.25 -11.93
C ILE A 243 12.95 4.52 -10.58
N PRO A 244 13.12 5.79 -10.13
CA PRO A 244 13.72 6.06 -8.82
C PRO A 244 12.94 5.45 -7.66
N ASP A 245 11.61 5.51 -7.70
CA ASP A 245 10.77 4.93 -6.66
C ASP A 245 10.85 3.40 -6.66
N LEU A 246 10.87 2.79 -7.85
CA LEU A 246 11.04 1.35 -7.99
C LEU A 246 12.38 0.88 -7.42
N ILE A 247 13.47 1.61 -7.69
CA ILE A 247 14.80 1.30 -7.16
C ILE A 247 14.81 1.47 -5.63
N VAL A 248 14.41 2.62 -5.11
CA VAL A 248 14.43 2.92 -3.66
C VAL A 248 13.62 1.87 -2.90
N PHE A 249 12.39 1.62 -3.30
CA PHE A 249 11.52 0.67 -2.60
C PHE A 249 12.00 -0.79 -2.72
N SER A 250 12.62 -1.15 -3.85
CA SER A 250 13.23 -2.47 -4.01
C SER A 250 14.41 -2.68 -3.07
N PHE A 251 15.29 -1.68 -2.92
CA PHE A 251 16.42 -1.76 -2.02
C PHE A 251 15.98 -1.80 -0.55
N TRP A 252 14.98 -1.01 -0.15
CA TRP A 252 14.41 -1.10 1.20
C TRP A 252 13.76 -2.46 1.47
N LEU A 253 13.07 -3.05 0.49
CA LEU A 253 12.54 -4.41 0.62
C LEU A 253 13.68 -5.43 0.77
N MET A 254 14.73 -5.36 -0.08
CA MET A 254 15.88 -6.26 0.00
C MET A 254 16.60 -6.13 1.36
N TYR A 255 16.80 -4.91 1.85
CA TYR A 255 17.35 -4.66 3.18
C TYR A 255 16.50 -5.33 4.27
N ALA A 256 15.19 -5.15 4.23
CA ALA A 256 14.29 -5.74 5.23
C ALA A 256 14.25 -7.28 5.21
N ILE A 257 14.58 -7.93 4.07
CA ILE A 257 14.65 -9.39 3.98
C ILE A 257 15.80 -9.97 4.84
N GLY A 258 16.95 -9.29 4.89
CA GLY A 258 18.14 -9.80 5.59
C GLY A 258 18.48 -9.05 6.88
N SER A 259 17.80 -7.94 7.19
CA SER A 259 18.11 -7.14 8.37
C SER A 259 17.41 -7.66 9.63
N HIS A 260 18.08 -7.47 10.77
CA HIS A 260 17.53 -7.69 12.12
C HIS A 260 17.49 -6.36 12.89
N ASP A 261 17.28 -5.26 12.18
CA ASP A 261 17.28 -3.91 12.73
C ASP A 261 16.14 -3.73 13.75
N LYS A 262 16.47 -3.24 14.94
CA LYS A 262 15.51 -2.96 16.00
C LYS A 262 14.52 -1.84 15.62
N ILE A 263 14.90 -0.93 14.72
CA ILE A 263 14.00 0.12 14.22
C ILE A 263 12.88 -0.51 13.40
N LEU A 264 13.22 -1.46 12.52
CA LEU A 264 12.25 -2.18 11.68
C LEU A 264 11.60 -3.37 12.39
N ASN A 265 12.19 -3.87 13.47
CA ASN A 265 11.73 -5.06 14.18
C ASN A 265 11.67 -4.82 15.69
N ASN A 266 10.57 -4.27 16.17
CA ASN A 266 10.24 -4.15 17.58
C ASN A 266 8.74 -4.41 17.82
N LYS A 267 8.35 -4.55 19.08
CA LYS A 267 6.97 -4.91 19.45
C LYS A 267 5.93 -3.91 18.95
N PHE A 268 6.23 -2.60 19.02
CA PHE A 268 5.32 -1.55 18.57
C PHE A 268 5.12 -1.62 17.06
N VAL A 269 6.21 -1.65 16.31
CA VAL A 269 6.20 -1.72 14.84
C VAL A 269 5.50 -2.99 14.35
N SER A 270 5.79 -4.14 14.96
CA SER A 270 5.11 -5.40 14.64
C SER A 270 3.62 -5.35 14.94
N TYR A 271 3.21 -4.65 16.00
CA TYR A 271 1.79 -4.43 16.31
C TYR A 271 1.12 -3.57 15.25
N ILE A 272 1.68 -2.40 14.91
CA ILE A 272 1.15 -1.51 13.86
C ILE A 272 1.07 -2.23 12.52
N SER A 273 2.09 -3.01 12.15
CA SER A 273 2.08 -3.81 10.92
C SER A 273 0.89 -4.76 10.84
N LYS A 274 0.53 -5.39 11.95
CA LYS A 274 -0.63 -6.31 11.98
C LYS A 274 -1.95 -5.64 11.65
N ILE A 275 -2.10 -4.35 11.95
CA ILE A 275 -3.31 -3.56 11.72
C ILE A 275 -3.12 -2.47 10.64
N SER A 276 -2.02 -2.53 9.88
CA SER A 276 -1.67 -1.48 8.91
C SER A 276 -2.69 -1.33 7.78
N LEU A 277 -3.31 -2.42 7.34
CA LEU A 277 -4.38 -2.40 6.35
C LEU A 277 -5.62 -1.69 6.90
N GLU A 278 -6.00 -2.00 8.10
CA GLU A 278 -7.15 -1.44 8.78
C GLU A 278 -6.95 0.06 9.03
N ILE A 279 -5.78 0.47 9.54
CA ILE A 279 -5.39 1.88 9.69
C ILE A 279 -5.49 2.60 8.34
N TYR A 280 -4.92 2.01 7.28
CA TYR A 280 -4.97 2.57 5.93
C TYR A 280 -6.41 2.79 5.45
N LEU A 281 -7.33 1.91 5.75
CA LEU A 281 -8.71 2.01 5.28
C LEU A 281 -9.57 3.00 6.08
N CYS A 282 -9.32 3.16 7.38
CA CYS A 282 -10.21 3.95 8.23
C CYS A 282 -9.68 5.35 8.60
N HIS A 283 -8.40 5.69 8.34
CA HIS A 283 -7.81 6.95 8.81
C HIS A 283 -8.55 8.19 8.28
N MET A 284 -9.04 8.17 7.03
CA MET A 284 -9.79 9.31 6.49
C MET A 284 -11.15 9.51 7.16
N MET A 285 -11.77 8.44 7.63
CA MET A 285 -12.99 8.55 8.45
C MET A 285 -12.67 9.30 9.75
N PHE A 286 -11.58 8.93 10.43
CA PHE A 286 -11.17 9.62 11.66
C PHE A 286 -10.71 11.05 11.39
N TYR A 287 -9.99 11.31 10.31
CA TYR A 287 -9.67 12.67 9.91
C TYR A 287 -10.93 13.54 9.80
N ARG A 288 -11.97 13.08 9.10
CA ARG A 288 -13.25 13.81 8.96
C ARG A 288 -13.96 14.05 10.30
N VAL A 289 -13.83 13.11 11.26
CA VAL A 289 -14.36 13.30 12.62
C VAL A 289 -13.60 14.39 13.35
N ILE A 290 -12.26 14.37 13.28
CA ILE A 290 -11.41 15.37 13.93
C ILE A 290 -11.59 16.76 13.29
N GLU A 291 -11.74 16.83 11.96
CA GLU A 291 -12.02 18.07 11.24
C GLU A 291 -13.31 18.77 11.77
N LYS A 292 -14.36 18.00 12.07
CA LYS A 292 -15.60 18.54 12.65
C LYS A 292 -15.44 19.05 14.10
N CYS A 293 -14.34 18.73 14.77
CA CYS A 293 -14.04 19.29 16.10
C CYS A 293 -13.46 20.71 16.03
N HIS A 294 -13.18 21.25 14.82
CA HIS A 294 -12.70 22.62 14.59
C HIS A 294 -11.50 22.98 15.48
N LEU A 295 -10.48 22.11 15.50
CA LEU A 295 -9.28 22.32 16.31
C LEU A 295 -8.54 23.62 15.94
N GLU A 296 -8.72 24.14 14.74
CA GLU A 296 -8.21 25.42 14.26
C GLU A 296 -8.72 26.61 15.08
N ASN A 297 -9.85 26.49 15.76
CA ASN A 297 -10.39 27.53 16.63
C ASN A 297 -9.78 27.53 18.04
N ILE A 298 -9.00 26.48 18.37
CA ILE A 298 -8.41 26.27 19.71
C ILE A 298 -6.89 26.36 19.66
N ILE A 299 -6.28 25.99 18.54
CA ILE A 299 -4.83 25.90 18.38
C ILE A 299 -4.36 26.91 17.33
N ASP A 300 -3.79 28.03 17.79
CA ASP A 300 -3.31 29.09 16.91
C ASP A 300 -2.05 28.75 16.12
N ASN A 301 -1.21 27.84 16.65
CA ASN A 301 0.03 27.45 16.00
C ASN A 301 -0.24 26.37 14.93
N ASN A 302 -0.04 26.71 13.65
CA ASN A 302 -0.32 25.85 12.51
C ASN A 302 0.45 24.52 12.52
N ASN A 303 1.70 24.52 12.99
CA ASN A 303 2.49 23.30 13.09
C ASN A 303 1.95 22.39 14.19
N LEU A 304 1.59 22.97 15.33
CA LEU A 304 0.96 22.22 16.43
C LEU A 304 -0.41 21.69 16.03
N LEU A 305 -1.20 22.48 15.30
CA LEU A 305 -2.50 22.05 14.76
C LEU A 305 -2.34 20.83 13.86
N TYR A 306 -1.37 20.85 12.91
CA TYR A 306 -1.10 19.71 12.05
C TYR A 306 -0.70 18.46 12.86
N ILE A 307 0.24 18.60 13.81
CA ILE A 307 0.70 17.49 14.65
C ILE A 307 -0.45 16.91 15.49
N SER A 308 -1.25 17.77 16.11
CA SER A 308 -2.39 17.36 16.94
C SER A 308 -3.46 16.64 16.12
N THR A 309 -3.80 17.17 14.94
CA THR A 309 -4.74 16.55 14.00
C THR A 309 -4.24 15.19 13.53
N PHE A 310 -2.94 15.08 13.18
CA PHE A 310 -2.32 13.81 12.80
C PHE A 310 -2.35 12.80 13.95
N LEU A 311 -1.94 13.19 15.15
CA LEU A 311 -1.94 12.28 16.33
C LEU A 311 -3.34 11.83 16.68
N ALA A 312 -4.32 12.70 16.69
CA ALA A 312 -5.72 12.34 16.96
C ALA A 312 -6.26 11.37 15.89
N THR A 313 -5.97 11.64 14.61
CA THR A 313 -6.38 10.77 13.49
C THR A 313 -5.76 9.38 13.60
N ILE A 314 -4.44 9.28 13.83
CA ILE A 314 -3.75 7.99 13.87
C ILE A 314 -4.14 7.19 15.11
N ILE A 315 -4.30 7.82 16.27
CA ILE A 315 -4.76 7.15 17.50
C ILE A 315 -6.17 6.60 17.33
N GLY A 316 -7.10 7.41 16.80
CA GLY A 316 -8.46 6.97 16.49
C GLY A 316 -8.47 5.78 15.53
N ALA A 317 -7.68 5.83 14.46
CA ALA A 317 -7.55 4.73 13.50
C ALA A 317 -6.97 3.47 14.15
N ILE A 318 -5.95 3.57 15.00
CA ILE A 318 -5.35 2.44 15.72
C ILE A 318 -6.37 1.80 16.66
N VAL A 319 -7.05 2.60 17.49
CA VAL A 319 -8.03 2.10 18.47
C VAL A 319 -9.17 1.38 17.76
N PHE A 320 -9.75 1.99 16.74
CA PHE A 320 -10.83 1.38 15.95
C PHE A 320 -10.37 0.09 15.28
N SER A 321 -9.21 0.10 14.63
CA SER A 321 -8.64 -1.08 13.97
C SER A 321 -8.42 -2.22 14.96
N HIS A 322 -7.93 -1.91 16.16
CA HIS A 322 -7.74 -2.90 17.23
C HIS A 322 -9.07 -3.53 17.65
N ILE A 323 -10.05 -2.68 17.97
CA ILE A 323 -11.38 -3.14 18.42
C ILE A 323 -12.02 -4.03 17.37
N ILE A 324 -12.08 -3.58 16.13
CA ILE A 324 -12.73 -4.35 15.07
C ILE A 324 -12.01 -5.66 14.81
N LYS A 325 -10.69 -5.63 14.66
CA LYS A 325 -9.92 -6.80 14.25
C LYS A 325 -9.78 -7.87 15.33
N PHE A 326 -9.56 -7.46 16.58
CA PHE A 326 -9.24 -8.40 17.66
C PHE A 326 -10.39 -8.67 18.60
N ILE A 327 -11.44 -7.81 18.62
CA ILE A 327 -12.58 -7.97 19.53
C ILE A 327 -13.85 -8.35 18.77
N VAL A 328 -14.19 -7.60 17.71
CA VAL A 328 -15.46 -7.80 16.98
C VAL A 328 -15.38 -8.98 16.03
N PHE A 329 -14.40 -9.00 15.11
CA PHE A 329 -14.31 -10.04 14.07
C PHE A 329 -14.15 -11.47 14.60
N PRO A 330 -13.34 -11.77 15.63
CA PRO A 330 -13.27 -13.12 16.15
C PRO A 330 -14.61 -13.62 16.73
N ARG A 331 -15.42 -12.71 17.27
CA ARG A 331 -16.73 -13.05 17.86
C ARG A 331 -17.84 -13.24 16.82
N THR A 332 -17.76 -12.55 15.68
CA THR A 332 -18.82 -12.56 14.65
C THR A 332 -18.50 -13.47 13.48
N ILE A 333 -17.30 -13.38 12.91
CA ILE A 333 -16.93 -14.12 11.70
C ILE A 333 -16.73 -15.60 12.00
N ASP A 334 -16.14 -15.96 13.13
CA ASP A 334 -15.98 -17.35 13.54
C ASP A 334 -17.33 -18.05 13.83
N LYS A 335 -18.37 -17.28 14.18
CA LYS A 335 -19.73 -17.80 14.32
C LYS A 335 -20.47 -17.98 12.99
N LEU A 336 -20.18 -17.13 11.98
CA LEU A 336 -20.81 -17.18 10.67
C LEU A 336 -20.15 -18.18 9.72
N LEU A 337 -18.93 -18.64 10.02
CA LEU A 337 -18.16 -19.58 9.21
C LEU A 337 -18.14 -21.01 9.78
N LYS A 338 -18.79 -21.25 10.92
CA LYS A 338 -19.15 -22.57 11.45
C LYS A 338 -20.51 -22.99 10.90
#